data_0fa7ec7a1b66d0eccd6e0f5cbec977d5
#
_entry.id   0fa7ec7a1b66d0eccd6e0f5cbec977d5
#
_cell.length_a   1.000
_cell.length_b   1.000
_cell.length_c   1.000
_cell.angle_alpha   90.00
_cell.angle_beta   90.00
_cell.angle_gamma   90.00
#
_symmetry.space_group_name_H-M   'P 1'
#
loop_
_entity.id
_entity.type
_entity.pdbx_description
1 polymer ?
#
loop_
_entity_poly.entity_id
_entity_poly.type
_entity_poly.pdbx_seq_one_letter_code
_entity_poly.pdbx_strand_id
1 'polypeptide(L)'
;MNLQLAGKSALVTGSTAGIGFAIARTLAREGASVVITGRTQSRVNGAVNTIQQEIGDAKVSGIAADLATARGIAKCIEALPSVDILVNNLGVYEPKPFEKITDDDWHAIIETNFMSGVRLCRHYLPGMKAANWGRIIFISSESAVNIPVEMIHYGVTKTMQVALARGLAETTSSTGVTVNSILAGPTRSEGVEQFIADVARTKGIAPAEIEKDFFRTVRPSSLLQRFATIEEVAALVAFVASPLSSATNGAALRVEGGLLRSIV
;
A
#
# COMPACT_ATOMS: atom_id res chain seq x y z
N MET A 1 0.99 8.54 20.98
CA MET A 1 -0.29 7.79 21.15
C MET A 1 0.09 6.32 21.17
N ASN A 2 -0.42 5.52 22.08
CA ASN A 2 -0.21 4.07 22.03
C ASN A 2 -1.27 3.46 21.10
N LEU A 3 -0.86 2.89 19.99
CA LEU A 3 -1.76 2.30 19.00
C LEU A 3 -2.25 0.87 19.37
N GLN A 4 -1.78 0.32 20.49
CA GLN A 4 -2.21 -1.00 21.00
C GLN A 4 -2.01 -2.14 19.99
N LEU A 5 -0.90 -2.09 19.23
CA LEU A 5 -0.56 -3.09 18.22
C LEU A 5 0.35 -4.21 18.77
N ALA A 6 0.82 -4.07 20.01
CA ALA A 6 1.63 -5.11 20.66
C ALA A 6 0.89 -6.46 20.66
N GLY A 7 1.59 -7.51 20.21
CA GLY A 7 1.04 -8.86 20.10
C GLY A 7 0.16 -9.13 18.85
N LYS A 8 -0.09 -8.14 18.01
CA LYS A 8 -0.77 -8.33 16.72
C LYS A 8 0.21 -8.82 15.65
N SER A 9 -0.26 -9.69 14.77
CA SER A 9 0.47 -10.16 13.60
C SER A 9 0.05 -9.39 12.34
N ALA A 10 1.02 -8.96 11.53
CA ALA A 10 0.75 -8.17 10.33
C ALA A 10 1.49 -8.73 9.11
N LEU A 11 0.79 -8.81 7.98
CA LEU A 11 1.37 -9.03 6.67
C LEU A 11 1.31 -7.74 5.86
N VAL A 12 2.47 -7.26 5.39
CA VAL A 12 2.55 -6.11 4.49
C VAL A 12 3.08 -6.58 3.14
N THR A 13 2.26 -6.45 2.09
CA THR A 13 2.66 -6.93 0.76
C THR A 13 3.51 -5.88 0.03
N GLY A 14 4.55 -6.34 -0.72
CA GLY A 14 5.44 -5.44 -1.45
C GLY A 14 6.19 -4.46 -0.53
N SER A 15 6.74 -4.95 0.57
CA SER A 15 7.24 -4.13 1.68
C SER A 15 8.77 -4.11 1.83
N THR A 16 9.50 -4.41 0.76
CA THR A 16 10.98 -4.32 0.77
C THR A 16 11.51 -2.90 0.52
N ALA A 17 10.67 -1.95 0.16
CA ALA A 17 11.01 -0.55 -0.11
C ALA A 17 9.76 0.35 -0.05
N GLY A 18 9.96 1.66 -0.08
CA GLY A 18 8.91 2.67 -0.25
C GLY A 18 7.84 2.65 0.83
N ILE A 19 6.59 2.90 0.44
CA ILE A 19 5.43 2.99 1.36
C ILE A 19 5.28 1.69 2.17
N GLY A 20 5.38 0.53 1.52
CA GLY A 20 5.24 -0.77 2.20
C GLY A 20 6.31 -0.99 3.27
N PHE A 21 7.56 -0.59 3.02
CA PHE A 21 8.63 -0.66 3.99
C PHE A 21 8.38 0.27 5.19
N ALA A 22 7.96 1.50 4.94
CA ALA A 22 7.63 2.46 6.00
C ALA A 22 6.45 1.96 6.86
N ILE A 23 5.43 1.36 6.25
CA ILE A 23 4.31 0.74 6.96
C ILE A 23 4.81 -0.40 7.85
N ALA A 24 5.60 -1.33 7.29
CA ALA A 24 6.13 -2.47 8.05
C ALA A 24 6.98 -2.00 9.24
N ARG A 25 7.85 -1.02 9.03
CA ARG A 25 8.68 -0.40 10.08
C ARG A 25 7.83 0.27 11.17
N THR A 26 6.78 1.01 10.77
CA THR A 26 5.92 1.71 11.72
C THR A 26 5.11 0.72 12.56
N LEU A 27 4.53 -0.31 11.95
CA LEU A 27 3.82 -1.36 12.69
C LEU A 27 4.74 -2.11 13.66
N ALA A 28 6.00 -2.38 13.26
CA ALA A 28 6.99 -3.00 14.12
C ALA A 28 7.35 -2.11 15.33
N ARG A 29 7.51 -0.78 15.13
CA ARG A 29 7.71 0.19 16.23
C ARG A 29 6.56 0.21 17.23
N GLU A 30 5.35 -0.01 16.77
CA GLU A 30 4.15 -0.11 17.61
C GLU A 30 3.98 -1.50 18.26
N GLY A 31 4.95 -2.40 18.11
CA GLY A 31 5.02 -3.71 18.78
C GLY A 31 4.33 -4.85 18.05
N ALA A 32 3.89 -4.66 16.81
CA ALA A 32 3.35 -5.74 16.00
C ALA A 32 4.44 -6.72 15.54
N SER A 33 4.09 -7.98 15.36
CA SER A 33 4.91 -8.97 14.66
C SER A 33 4.66 -8.84 13.16
N VAL A 34 5.65 -8.39 12.38
CA VAL A 34 5.46 -8.02 10.98
C VAL A 34 6.13 -8.99 10.03
N VAL A 35 5.41 -9.41 9.01
CA VAL A 35 5.96 -10.19 7.88
C VAL A 35 6.08 -9.30 6.65
N ILE A 36 7.31 -9.15 6.17
CA ILE A 36 7.66 -8.43 4.94
C ILE A 36 7.60 -9.38 3.75
N THR A 37 7.11 -8.89 2.60
CA THR A 37 7.17 -9.68 1.37
C THR A 37 7.87 -8.94 0.24
N GLY A 38 8.54 -9.72 -0.61
CA GLY A 38 9.21 -9.24 -1.81
C GLY A 38 9.55 -10.40 -2.75
N ARG A 39 9.93 -10.09 -3.98
CA ARG A 39 10.19 -11.12 -5.01
C ARG A 39 11.48 -11.91 -4.77
N THR A 40 12.49 -11.32 -4.15
CA THR A 40 13.79 -11.95 -3.95
C THR A 40 14.16 -12.03 -2.47
N GLN A 41 14.81 -13.14 -2.09
CA GLN A 41 15.25 -13.36 -0.71
C GLN A 41 16.23 -12.28 -0.25
N SER A 42 17.12 -11.81 -1.12
CA SER A 42 18.11 -10.78 -0.79
C SER A 42 17.41 -9.45 -0.38
N ARG A 43 16.42 -8.96 -1.17
CA ARG A 43 15.68 -7.73 -0.83
C ARG A 43 14.86 -7.89 0.45
N VAL A 44 14.26 -9.06 0.64
CA VAL A 44 13.50 -9.36 1.86
C VAL A 44 14.42 -9.33 3.08
N ASN A 45 15.55 -10.05 3.02
CA ASN A 45 16.53 -10.07 4.12
C ASN A 45 17.09 -8.68 4.41
N GLY A 46 17.40 -7.89 3.37
CA GLY A 46 17.87 -6.51 3.54
C GLY A 46 16.87 -5.66 4.31
N ALA A 47 15.59 -5.69 3.92
CA ALA A 47 14.53 -4.93 4.59
C ALA A 47 14.31 -5.39 6.05
N VAL A 48 14.30 -6.70 6.30
CA VAL A 48 14.19 -7.25 7.66
C VAL A 48 15.35 -6.78 8.52
N ASN A 49 16.60 -6.92 8.04
CA ASN A 49 17.80 -6.52 8.78
C ASN A 49 17.78 -5.00 9.08
N THR A 50 17.38 -4.17 8.13
CA THR A 50 17.30 -2.72 8.35
C THR A 50 16.33 -2.39 9.49
N ILE A 51 15.12 -2.97 9.50
CA ILE A 51 14.15 -2.72 10.57
C ILE A 51 14.67 -3.24 11.91
N GLN A 52 15.29 -4.43 11.95
CA GLN A 52 15.86 -4.99 13.19
C GLN A 52 17.04 -4.18 13.73
N GLN A 53 17.85 -3.56 12.86
CA GLN A 53 18.91 -2.65 13.26
C GLN A 53 18.39 -1.33 13.83
N GLU A 54 17.30 -0.79 13.23
CA GLU A 54 16.66 0.44 13.71
C GLU A 54 15.85 0.24 14.99
N ILE A 55 15.29 -0.97 15.20
CA ILE A 55 14.38 -1.30 16.29
C ILE A 55 14.86 -2.65 16.86
N GLY A 56 15.71 -2.59 17.85
CA GLY A 56 16.49 -3.76 18.33
C GLY A 56 15.66 -4.98 18.76
N ASP A 57 14.43 -4.81 19.22
CA ASP A 57 13.52 -5.88 19.66
C ASP A 57 12.38 -6.15 18.67
N ALA A 58 12.43 -5.57 17.46
CA ALA A 58 11.41 -5.72 16.44
C ALA A 58 11.21 -7.19 16.02
N LYS A 59 9.97 -7.64 16.11
CA LYS A 59 9.54 -8.96 15.64
C LYS A 59 9.23 -8.89 14.15
N VAL A 60 10.27 -8.93 13.32
CA VAL A 60 10.14 -8.83 11.86
C VAL A 60 10.73 -10.06 11.20
N SER A 61 9.98 -10.63 10.27
CA SER A 61 10.42 -11.72 9.41
C SER A 61 10.03 -11.46 7.96
N GLY A 62 10.39 -12.34 7.04
CA GLY A 62 10.11 -12.09 5.64
C GLY A 62 9.84 -13.36 4.82
N ILE A 63 9.02 -13.19 3.77
CA ILE A 63 8.67 -14.23 2.80
C ILE A 63 9.05 -13.76 1.41
N ALA A 64 9.97 -14.47 0.75
CA ALA A 64 10.28 -14.23 -0.66
C ALA A 64 9.29 -14.97 -1.55
N ALA A 65 8.35 -14.23 -2.13
CA ALA A 65 7.33 -14.73 -3.04
C ALA A 65 6.89 -13.64 -4.02
N ASP A 66 6.61 -14.00 -5.25
CA ASP A 66 5.98 -13.11 -6.23
C ASP A 66 4.45 -13.14 -6.06
N LEU A 67 3.93 -12.21 -5.28
CA LEU A 67 2.49 -12.15 -4.96
C LEU A 67 1.63 -11.65 -6.15
N ALA A 68 2.21 -11.28 -7.28
CA ALA A 68 1.47 -11.07 -8.52
C ALA A 68 0.97 -12.40 -9.12
N THR A 69 1.46 -13.55 -8.64
CA THR A 69 1.10 -14.87 -9.14
C THR A 69 0.30 -15.69 -8.12
N ALA A 70 -0.61 -16.54 -8.60
CA ALA A 70 -1.34 -17.46 -7.72
C ALA A 70 -0.40 -18.42 -6.95
N ARG A 71 0.71 -18.85 -7.58
CA ARG A 71 1.74 -19.68 -6.94
C ARG A 71 2.45 -18.93 -5.78
N GLY A 72 2.79 -17.66 -5.99
CA GLY A 72 3.43 -16.86 -4.95
C GLY A 72 2.48 -16.59 -3.77
N ILE A 73 1.20 -16.35 -4.05
CA ILE A 73 0.16 -16.25 -3.01
C ILE A 73 0.05 -17.56 -2.22
N ALA A 74 -0.03 -18.74 -2.89
CA ALA A 74 -0.10 -20.03 -2.21
C ALA A 74 1.10 -20.24 -1.28
N LYS A 75 2.32 -19.95 -1.76
CA LYS A 75 3.54 -20.02 -0.94
C LYS A 75 3.48 -19.09 0.29
N CYS A 76 2.96 -17.87 0.12
CA CYS A 76 2.80 -16.92 1.22
C CYS A 76 1.80 -17.43 2.27
N ILE A 77 0.66 -17.96 1.84
CA ILE A 77 -0.39 -18.50 2.71
C ILE A 77 0.12 -19.75 3.47
N GLU A 78 0.85 -20.63 2.81
CA GLU A 78 1.45 -21.80 3.45
C GLU A 78 2.43 -21.42 4.56
N ALA A 79 3.28 -20.41 4.31
CA ALA A 79 4.25 -19.92 5.28
C ALA A 79 3.62 -19.07 6.40
N LEU A 80 2.46 -18.45 6.14
CA LEU A 80 1.77 -17.56 7.08
C LEU A 80 0.25 -17.80 6.99
N PRO A 81 -0.28 -18.83 7.67
CA PRO A 81 -1.67 -19.26 7.51
C PRO A 81 -2.70 -18.30 8.14
N SER A 82 -2.29 -17.44 9.06
CA SER A 82 -3.19 -16.48 9.70
C SER A 82 -2.48 -15.17 10.02
N VAL A 83 -3.20 -14.06 9.97
CA VAL A 83 -2.75 -12.73 10.40
C VAL A 83 -3.90 -11.93 11.01
N ASP A 84 -3.56 -11.03 11.90
CA ASP A 84 -4.51 -10.04 12.45
C ASP A 84 -4.69 -8.85 11.50
N ILE A 85 -3.60 -8.42 10.85
CA ILE A 85 -3.56 -7.22 10.01
C ILE A 85 -3.04 -7.61 8.63
N LEU A 86 -3.82 -7.32 7.58
CA LEU A 86 -3.42 -7.47 6.19
C LEU A 86 -3.33 -6.12 5.52
N VAL A 87 -2.11 -5.71 5.12
CA VAL A 87 -1.90 -4.50 4.32
C VAL A 87 -1.59 -4.90 2.87
N ASN A 88 -2.57 -4.73 1.99
CA ASN A 88 -2.46 -4.93 0.56
C ASN A 88 -1.80 -3.69 -0.07
N ASN A 89 -0.46 -3.65 -0.05
CA ASN A 89 0.32 -2.53 -0.57
C ASN A 89 0.96 -2.85 -1.93
N LEU A 90 1.08 -4.14 -2.31
CA LEU A 90 1.68 -4.50 -3.60
C LEU A 90 0.98 -3.77 -4.75
N GLY A 91 1.78 -3.13 -5.59
CA GLY A 91 1.29 -2.44 -6.77
C GLY A 91 2.42 -1.98 -7.68
N VAL A 92 2.08 -1.85 -8.95
CA VAL A 92 2.95 -1.30 -10.00
C VAL A 92 2.18 -0.21 -10.74
N TYR A 93 2.91 0.69 -11.36
CA TYR A 93 2.36 1.70 -12.26
C TYR A 93 3.33 1.90 -13.42
N GLU A 94 2.80 2.24 -14.58
CA GLU A 94 3.57 2.56 -15.77
C GLU A 94 2.81 3.63 -16.57
N PRO A 95 3.38 4.80 -16.81
CA PRO A 95 2.82 5.78 -17.73
C PRO A 95 2.81 5.22 -19.16
N LYS A 96 1.64 5.17 -19.79
CA LYS A 96 1.47 4.64 -21.15
C LYS A 96 0.23 5.24 -21.79
N PRO A 97 0.30 5.81 -23.00
CA PRO A 97 -0.89 6.29 -23.73
C PRO A 97 -1.92 5.17 -23.88
N PHE A 98 -3.19 5.50 -23.74
CA PHE A 98 -4.27 4.50 -23.73
C PHE A 98 -4.24 3.55 -24.91
N GLU A 99 -4.05 4.08 -26.12
CA GLU A 99 -3.98 3.29 -27.36
C GLU A 99 -2.75 2.39 -27.50
N LYS A 100 -1.80 2.52 -26.56
CA LYS A 100 -0.60 1.66 -26.48
C LYS A 100 -0.70 0.61 -25.38
N ILE A 101 -1.73 0.69 -24.51
CA ILE A 101 -1.93 -0.30 -23.46
C ILE A 101 -2.52 -1.56 -24.08
N THR A 102 -1.74 -2.64 -24.06
CA THR A 102 -2.16 -3.94 -24.60
C THR A 102 -3.03 -4.72 -23.61
N ASP A 103 -3.71 -5.76 -24.09
CA ASP A 103 -4.46 -6.67 -23.21
C ASP A 103 -3.53 -7.34 -22.18
N ASP A 104 -2.28 -7.65 -22.56
CA ASP A 104 -1.28 -8.21 -21.64
C ASP A 104 -0.90 -7.20 -20.55
N ASP A 105 -0.77 -5.92 -20.86
CA ASP A 105 -0.54 -4.86 -19.85
C ASP A 105 -1.72 -4.80 -18.87
N TRP A 106 -2.96 -4.85 -19.38
CA TRP A 106 -4.17 -4.89 -18.54
C TRP A 106 -4.18 -6.11 -17.63
N HIS A 107 -3.94 -7.30 -18.16
CA HIS A 107 -3.88 -8.53 -17.36
C HIS A 107 -2.78 -8.45 -16.30
N ALA A 108 -1.57 -8.02 -16.66
CA ALA A 108 -0.45 -7.94 -15.74
C ALA A 108 -0.71 -6.96 -14.57
N ILE A 109 -1.25 -5.78 -14.86
CA ILE A 109 -1.52 -4.77 -13.82
C ILE A 109 -2.70 -5.19 -12.92
N ILE A 110 -3.75 -5.81 -13.47
CA ILE A 110 -4.88 -6.34 -12.69
C ILE A 110 -4.42 -7.47 -11.78
N GLU A 111 -3.62 -8.42 -12.29
CA GLU A 111 -3.07 -9.51 -11.47
C GLU A 111 -2.24 -8.98 -10.31
N THR A 112 -1.37 -8.00 -10.57
CA THR A 112 -0.48 -7.46 -9.56
C THR A 112 -1.23 -6.57 -8.56
N ASN A 113 -1.97 -5.58 -9.04
CA ASN A 113 -2.54 -4.53 -8.18
C ASN A 113 -3.84 -4.94 -7.49
N PHE A 114 -4.60 -5.86 -8.09
CA PHE A 114 -5.94 -6.19 -7.63
C PHE A 114 -6.07 -7.66 -7.21
N MET A 115 -5.76 -8.60 -8.10
CA MET A 115 -5.99 -10.03 -7.81
C MET A 115 -5.11 -10.56 -6.68
N SER A 116 -3.93 -9.98 -6.46
CA SER A 116 -3.10 -10.28 -5.28
C SER A 116 -3.88 -10.05 -3.98
N GLY A 117 -4.50 -8.88 -3.83
CA GLY A 117 -5.32 -8.53 -2.67
C GLY A 117 -6.59 -9.37 -2.56
N VAL A 118 -7.27 -9.65 -3.68
CA VAL A 118 -8.46 -10.54 -3.71
C VAL A 118 -8.12 -11.91 -3.13
N ARG A 119 -7.01 -12.53 -3.55
CA ARG A 119 -6.60 -13.86 -3.10
C ARG A 119 -6.24 -13.88 -1.63
N LEU A 120 -5.50 -12.89 -1.14
CA LEU A 120 -5.14 -12.78 0.27
C LEU A 120 -6.36 -12.51 1.16
N CYS A 121 -7.25 -11.60 0.77
CA CYS A 121 -8.49 -11.35 1.50
C CYS A 121 -9.39 -12.59 1.55
N ARG A 122 -9.52 -13.33 0.46
CA ARG A 122 -10.30 -14.58 0.41
C ARG A 122 -9.79 -15.60 1.43
N HIS A 123 -8.48 -15.64 1.66
CA HIS A 123 -7.88 -16.57 2.63
C HIS A 123 -8.01 -16.06 4.07
N TYR A 124 -7.62 -14.81 4.35
CA TYR A 124 -7.49 -14.35 5.74
C TYR A 124 -8.80 -13.87 6.37
N LEU A 125 -9.73 -13.29 5.59
CA LEU A 125 -10.97 -12.73 6.11
C LEU A 125 -11.83 -13.73 6.90
N PRO A 126 -12.01 -15.01 6.48
CA PRO A 126 -12.79 -15.97 7.27
C PRO A 126 -12.21 -16.19 8.67
N GLY A 127 -10.88 -16.33 8.80
CA GLY A 127 -10.20 -16.49 10.08
C GLY A 127 -10.32 -15.24 10.97
N MET A 128 -10.19 -14.04 10.40
CA MET A 128 -10.40 -12.77 11.12
C MET A 128 -11.83 -12.67 11.66
N LYS A 129 -12.83 -13.04 10.85
CA LYS A 129 -14.25 -13.06 11.29
C LYS A 129 -14.48 -14.05 12.43
N ALA A 130 -13.92 -15.25 12.32
CA ALA A 130 -14.02 -16.27 13.38
C ALA A 130 -13.35 -15.83 14.69
N ALA A 131 -12.22 -15.12 14.62
CA ALA A 131 -11.54 -14.52 15.75
C ALA A 131 -12.23 -13.23 16.27
N ASN A 132 -13.26 -12.75 15.60
CA ASN A 132 -13.95 -11.49 15.84
C ASN A 132 -13.00 -10.28 15.92
N TRP A 133 -11.88 -10.32 15.19
CA TRP A 133 -10.91 -9.23 15.08
C TRP A 133 -10.11 -9.34 13.80
N GLY A 134 -9.92 -8.22 13.11
CA GLY A 134 -9.08 -8.14 11.94
C GLY A 134 -9.04 -6.74 11.35
N ARG A 135 -7.95 -6.44 10.64
CA ARG A 135 -7.77 -5.19 9.88
C ARG A 135 -7.29 -5.52 8.48
N ILE A 136 -8.08 -5.17 7.48
CA ILE A 136 -7.69 -5.27 6.07
C ILE A 136 -7.59 -3.86 5.51
N ILE A 137 -6.44 -3.51 4.96
CA ILE A 137 -6.14 -2.19 4.44
C ILE A 137 -5.61 -2.32 3.03
N PHE A 138 -6.22 -1.61 2.07
CA PHE A 138 -5.71 -1.49 0.71
C PHE A 138 -4.99 -0.16 0.55
N ILE A 139 -3.73 -0.19 0.11
CA ILE A 139 -3.02 1.01 -0.29
C ILE A 139 -3.40 1.33 -1.72
N SER A 140 -4.44 2.14 -1.83
CA SER A 140 -4.92 2.67 -3.10
C SER A 140 -4.20 3.99 -3.43
N SER A 141 -4.82 4.87 -4.16
CA SER A 141 -4.24 6.12 -4.64
C SER A 141 -5.34 7.17 -4.81
N GLU A 142 -4.96 8.46 -4.82
CA GLU A 142 -5.80 9.53 -5.35
C GLU A 142 -6.29 9.24 -6.77
N SER A 143 -5.45 8.49 -7.50
CA SER A 143 -5.76 8.02 -8.86
C SER A 143 -6.95 7.07 -8.94
N ALA A 144 -7.48 6.60 -7.83
CA ALA A 144 -8.74 5.84 -7.79
C ALA A 144 -9.97 6.73 -8.01
N VAL A 145 -9.85 8.02 -7.76
CA VAL A 145 -10.92 9.03 -7.85
C VAL A 145 -10.65 9.99 -9.00
N ASN A 146 -9.42 10.46 -9.12
CA ASN A 146 -8.96 11.32 -10.21
C ASN A 146 -8.06 10.51 -11.15
N ILE A 147 -8.68 9.76 -12.08
CA ILE A 147 -7.96 8.84 -12.98
C ILE A 147 -6.96 9.62 -13.83
N PRO A 148 -5.65 9.35 -13.74
CA PRO A 148 -4.66 10.06 -14.53
C PRO A 148 -4.70 9.59 -16.00
N VAL A 149 -4.79 10.54 -16.91
CA VAL A 149 -4.86 10.25 -18.36
C VAL A 149 -3.61 9.54 -18.87
N GLU A 150 -2.48 9.77 -18.22
CA GLU A 150 -1.19 9.15 -18.53
C GLU A 150 -1.05 7.71 -17.99
N MET A 151 -2.00 7.24 -17.17
CA MET A 151 -1.94 5.91 -16.51
C MET A 151 -3.35 5.36 -16.26
N ILE A 152 -4.22 5.33 -17.27
CA ILE A 152 -5.65 4.96 -17.10
C ILE A 152 -5.78 3.57 -16.45
N HIS A 153 -5.06 2.57 -16.93
CA HIS A 153 -5.12 1.20 -16.39
C HIS A 153 -4.70 1.12 -14.92
N TYR A 154 -3.72 1.93 -14.49
CA TYR A 154 -3.36 2.04 -13.08
C TYR A 154 -4.52 2.62 -12.27
N GLY A 155 -5.08 3.76 -12.68
CA GLY A 155 -6.21 4.39 -11.99
C GLY A 155 -7.40 3.44 -11.84
N VAL A 156 -7.73 2.69 -12.90
CA VAL A 156 -8.79 1.66 -12.87
C VAL A 156 -8.50 0.62 -11.79
N THR A 157 -7.26 0.07 -11.71
CA THR A 157 -6.94 -0.93 -10.68
C THR A 157 -7.03 -0.36 -9.26
N LYS A 158 -6.73 0.93 -9.08
CA LYS A 158 -6.85 1.60 -7.78
C LYS A 158 -8.31 1.84 -7.38
N THR A 159 -9.20 2.14 -8.36
CA THR A 159 -10.65 2.19 -8.15
C THR A 159 -11.19 0.80 -7.79
N MET A 160 -10.75 -0.26 -8.47
CA MET A 160 -11.13 -1.65 -8.14
C MET A 160 -10.79 -2.00 -6.69
N GLN A 161 -9.64 -1.56 -6.16
CA GLN A 161 -9.27 -1.78 -4.76
C GLN A 161 -10.25 -1.10 -3.79
N VAL A 162 -10.66 0.16 -4.06
CA VAL A 162 -11.61 0.90 -3.23
C VAL A 162 -12.98 0.22 -3.24
N ALA A 163 -13.47 -0.18 -4.43
CA ALA A 163 -14.73 -0.88 -4.57
C ALA A 163 -14.73 -2.23 -3.85
N LEU A 164 -13.64 -3.01 -3.97
CA LEU A 164 -13.48 -4.27 -3.27
C LEU A 164 -13.47 -4.08 -1.74
N ALA A 165 -12.70 -3.11 -1.25
CA ALA A 165 -12.63 -2.81 0.18
C ALA A 165 -14.02 -2.47 0.75
N ARG A 166 -14.78 -1.63 0.04
CA ARG A 166 -16.15 -1.30 0.44
C ARG A 166 -17.06 -2.52 0.46
N GLY A 167 -17.03 -3.34 -0.61
CA GLY A 167 -17.83 -4.57 -0.68
C GLY A 167 -17.47 -5.60 0.40
N LEU A 168 -16.18 -5.76 0.71
CA LEU A 168 -15.74 -6.66 1.79
C LEU A 168 -16.18 -6.13 3.17
N ALA A 169 -16.14 -4.82 3.41
CA ALA A 169 -16.60 -4.21 4.65
C ALA A 169 -18.08 -4.54 4.96
N GLU A 170 -18.96 -4.58 3.95
CA GLU A 170 -20.37 -4.99 4.15
C GLU A 170 -20.46 -6.42 4.69
N THR A 171 -19.54 -7.31 4.31
CA THR A 171 -19.53 -8.69 4.79
C THR A 171 -19.02 -8.84 6.22
N THR A 172 -18.47 -7.77 6.83
CA THR A 172 -17.94 -7.77 8.20
C THR A 172 -18.91 -7.21 9.24
N SER A 173 -20.14 -6.92 8.84
CA SER A 173 -21.18 -6.41 9.75
C SER A 173 -21.30 -7.29 11.01
N SER A 174 -21.46 -6.66 12.16
CA SER A 174 -21.56 -7.29 13.47
C SER A 174 -20.31 -8.09 13.90
N THR A 175 -19.14 -7.79 13.31
CA THR A 175 -17.85 -8.35 13.73
C THR A 175 -16.87 -7.24 14.14
N GLY A 176 -15.78 -7.62 14.80
CA GLY A 176 -14.67 -6.72 15.12
C GLY A 176 -13.70 -6.48 13.95
N VAL A 177 -14.04 -6.93 12.73
CA VAL A 177 -13.19 -6.78 11.53
C VAL A 177 -13.53 -5.50 10.79
N THR A 178 -12.49 -4.74 10.37
CA THR A 178 -12.67 -3.58 9.48
C THR A 178 -11.88 -3.74 8.19
N VAL A 179 -12.44 -3.21 7.09
CA VAL A 179 -11.81 -3.19 5.77
C VAL A 179 -11.85 -1.77 5.23
N ASN A 180 -10.69 -1.17 4.96
CA ASN A 180 -10.57 0.21 4.53
C ASN A 180 -9.58 0.36 3.37
N SER A 181 -9.68 1.47 2.64
CA SER A 181 -8.69 1.89 1.64
C SER A 181 -7.99 3.16 2.09
N ILE A 182 -6.70 3.27 1.80
CA ILE A 182 -5.91 4.50 1.97
C ILE A 182 -5.61 5.05 0.58
N LEU A 183 -6.08 6.24 0.30
CA LEU A 183 -5.81 6.95 -0.95
C LEU A 183 -4.54 7.79 -0.76
N ALA A 184 -3.40 7.22 -1.15
CA ALA A 184 -2.13 7.93 -1.11
C ALA A 184 -2.00 8.87 -2.30
N GLY A 185 -1.45 10.06 -2.05
CA GLY A 185 -1.04 10.99 -3.09
C GLY A 185 0.34 10.69 -3.64
N PRO A 186 0.87 11.61 -4.47
CA PRO A 186 2.26 11.54 -4.89
C PRO A 186 3.19 11.47 -3.68
N THR A 187 3.93 10.37 -3.55
CA THR A 187 4.75 10.07 -2.37
C THR A 187 6.19 9.86 -2.79
N ARG A 188 7.13 10.45 -2.05
CA ARG A 188 8.57 10.36 -2.26
C ARG A 188 9.07 8.97 -1.84
N SER A 189 8.94 8.02 -2.75
CA SER A 189 9.50 6.68 -2.62
C SER A 189 10.84 6.58 -3.34
N GLU A 190 11.61 5.51 -3.07
CA GLU A 190 12.88 5.23 -3.78
C GLU A 190 12.72 5.31 -5.31
N GLY A 191 11.63 4.75 -5.86
CA GLY A 191 11.36 4.80 -7.29
C GLY A 191 11.05 6.21 -7.81
N VAL A 192 10.35 7.03 -7.02
CA VAL A 192 10.08 8.44 -7.36
C VAL A 192 11.36 9.28 -7.27
N GLU A 193 12.20 9.06 -6.27
CA GLU A 193 13.51 9.74 -6.17
C GLU A 193 14.40 9.43 -7.36
N GLN A 194 14.49 8.15 -7.76
CA GLN A 194 15.26 7.76 -8.93
C GLN A 194 14.70 8.41 -10.20
N PHE A 195 13.39 8.40 -10.39
CA PHE A 195 12.74 9.06 -11.53
C PHE A 195 13.06 10.57 -11.59
N ILE A 196 12.93 11.28 -10.46
CA ILE A 196 13.26 12.70 -10.36
C ILE A 196 14.73 12.93 -10.71
N ALA A 197 15.65 12.12 -10.19
CA ALA A 197 17.08 12.23 -10.47
C ALA A 197 17.40 11.99 -11.95
N ASP A 198 16.76 11.02 -12.59
CA ASP A 198 16.96 10.69 -14.00
C ASP A 198 16.43 11.81 -14.90
N VAL A 199 15.24 12.35 -14.62
CA VAL A 199 14.68 13.49 -15.37
C VAL A 199 15.52 14.75 -15.18
N ALA A 200 15.96 15.03 -13.95
CA ALA A 200 16.83 16.17 -13.62
C ALA A 200 18.14 16.11 -14.42
N ARG A 201 18.77 14.93 -14.46
CA ARG A 201 20.00 14.69 -15.23
C ARG A 201 19.77 14.89 -16.75
N THR A 202 18.67 14.36 -17.28
CA THR A 202 18.34 14.47 -18.71
C THR A 202 18.05 15.91 -19.12
N LYS A 203 17.39 16.69 -18.27
CA LYS A 203 17.04 18.10 -18.53
C LYS A 203 18.15 19.09 -18.12
N GLY A 204 19.17 18.64 -17.38
CA GLY A 204 20.24 19.52 -16.88
C GLY A 204 19.77 20.55 -15.84
N ILE A 205 18.73 20.22 -15.04
CA ILE A 205 18.15 21.11 -14.01
C ILE A 205 18.16 20.44 -12.64
N ALA A 206 17.98 21.22 -11.58
CA ALA A 206 17.99 20.69 -10.22
C ALA A 206 16.77 19.79 -9.95
N PRO A 207 16.89 18.70 -9.15
CA PRO A 207 15.78 17.83 -8.74
C PRO A 207 14.59 18.60 -8.13
N ALA A 208 14.85 19.65 -7.37
CA ALA A 208 13.80 20.51 -6.78
C ALA A 208 12.93 21.23 -7.84
N GLU A 209 13.51 21.57 -9.00
CA GLU A 209 12.75 22.17 -10.11
C GLU A 209 11.84 21.16 -10.79
N ILE A 210 12.23 19.87 -10.85
CA ILE A 210 11.38 18.78 -11.35
C ILE A 210 10.16 18.60 -10.43
N GLU A 211 10.36 18.59 -9.12
CA GLU A 211 9.26 18.48 -8.15
C GLU A 211 8.29 19.66 -8.26
N LYS A 212 8.81 20.88 -8.31
CA LYS A 212 8.02 22.10 -8.47
C LYS A 212 7.22 22.09 -9.78
N ASP A 213 7.84 21.67 -10.88
CA ASP A 213 7.19 21.58 -12.17
C ASP A 213 6.09 20.48 -12.16
N PHE A 214 6.32 19.35 -11.52
CA PHE A 214 5.34 18.29 -11.34
C PHE A 214 4.07 18.80 -10.65
N PHE A 215 4.20 19.51 -9.53
CA PHE A 215 3.03 20.07 -8.82
C PHE A 215 2.39 21.24 -9.54
N ARG A 216 3.12 21.97 -10.38
CA ARG A 216 2.56 23.02 -11.21
C ARG A 216 1.77 22.48 -12.40
N THR A 217 2.20 21.39 -13.04
CA THR A 217 1.70 20.93 -14.34
C THR A 217 0.92 19.63 -14.28
N VAL A 218 1.38 18.66 -13.49
CA VAL A 218 0.81 17.29 -13.43
C VAL A 218 -0.20 17.16 -12.30
N ARG A 219 0.06 17.79 -11.14
CA ARG A 219 -0.84 17.74 -9.96
C ARG A 219 -1.09 19.15 -9.37
N PRO A 220 -1.63 20.08 -10.19
CA PRO A 220 -1.78 21.49 -9.77
C PRO A 220 -2.82 21.70 -8.66
N SER A 221 -3.70 20.74 -8.42
CA SER A 221 -4.70 20.82 -7.34
C SER A 221 -4.16 20.44 -5.96
N SER A 222 -2.95 19.89 -5.86
CA SER A 222 -2.36 19.53 -4.57
C SER A 222 -2.23 20.76 -3.67
N LEU A 223 -2.77 20.70 -2.46
CA LEU A 223 -2.58 21.77 -1.46
C LEU A 223 -1.21 21.66 -0.78
N LEU A 224 -0.64 20.45 -0.73
CA LEU A 224 0.66 20.18 -0.12
C LEU A 224 1.82 20.73 -0.95
N GLN A 225 1.70 20.78 -2.29
CA GLN A 225 2.69 21.28 -3.26
C GLN A 225 4.10 20.65 -3.11
N ARG A 226 4.19 19.45 -2.55
CA ARG A 226 5.38 18.59 -2.46
C ARG A 226 4.95 17.12 -2.48
N PHE A 227 5.88 16.23 -2.72
CA PHE A 227 5.62 14.81 -2.44
C PHE A 227 5.39 14.60 -0.95
N ALA A 228 4.41 13.79 -0.58
CA ALA A 228 4.30 13.26 0.76
C ALA A 228 5.49 12.36 1.07
N THR A 229 5.85 12.22 2.33
CA THR A 229 6.84 11.22 2.75
C THR A 229 6.17 9.84 2.89
N ILE A 230 6.96 8.78 2.83
CA ILE A 230 6.45 7.43 3.07
C ILE A 230 5.96 7.26 4.51
N GLU A 231 6.52 8.03 5.46
CA GLU A 231 6.11 8.06 6.86
C GLU A 231 4.74 8.71 7.07
N GLU A 232 4.40 9.75 6.31
CA GLU A 232 3.07 10.38 6.38
C GLU A 232 1.97 9.38 5.98
N VAL A 233 2.22 8.55 4.98
CA VAL A 233 1.30 7.47 4.60
C VAL A 233 1.26 6.38 5.67
N ALA A 234 2.43 5.94 6.15
CA ALA A 234 2.55 4.87 7.14
C ALA A 234 1.87 5.22 8.47
N ALA A 235 1.89 6.49 8.88
CA ALA A 235 1.24 6.97 10.10
C ALA A 235 -0.28 6.76 10.07
N LEU A 236 -0.94 7.09 8.93
CA LEU A 236 -2.37 6.84 8.77
C LEU A 236 -2.67 5.34 8.75
N VAL A 237 -1.85 4.55 8.05
CA VAL A 237 -2.02 3.09 7.99
C VAL A 237 -1.90 2.47 9.38
N ALA A 238 -0.93 2.88 10.19
CA ALA A 238 -0.76 2.38 11.56
C ALA A 238 -1.97 2.71 12.46
N PHE A 239 -2.52 3.93 12.35
CA PHE A 239 -3.76 4.29 13.04
C PHE A 239 -4.93 3.40 12.59
N VAL A 240 -5.13 3.22 11.28
CA VAL A 240 -6.23 2.41 10.73
C VAL A 240 -6.07 0.92 11.07
N ALA A 241 -4.84 0.44 11.25
CA ALA A 241 -4.54 -0.92 11.71
C ALA A 241 -4.84 -1.14 13.19
N SER A 242 -5.01 -0.07 13.99
CA SER A 242 -5.15 -0.15 15.44
C SER A 242 -6.59 -0.46 15.90
N PRO A 243 -6.78 -0.95 17.13
CA PRO A 243 -8.10 -1.02 17.76
C PRO A 243 -8.78 0.34 17.88
N LEU A 244 -8.02 1.44 17.96
CA LEU A 244 -8.53 2.80 18.11
C LEU A 244 -9.36 3.26 16.91
N SER A 245 -9.18 2.64 15.74
CA SER A 245 -9.94 2.93 14.51
C SER A 245 -11.15 2.00 14.31
N SER A 246 -11.63 1.31 15.34
CA SER A 246 -12.69 0.30 15.25
C SER A 246 -14.01 0.82 14.64
N ALA A 247 -14.28 2.12 14.74
CA ALA A 247 -15.45 2.76 14.14
C ALA A 247 -15.24 3.14 12.65
N THR A 248 -14.02 2.94 12.09
CA THR A 248 -13.70 3.23 10.71
C THR A 248 -13.75 1.94 9.90
N ASN A 249 -14.84 1.74 9.14
CA ASN A 249 -15.03 0.54 8.33
C ASN A 249 -15.68 0.90 6.98
N GLY A 250 -15.17 0.35 5.89
CA GLY A 250 -15.64 0.64 4.53
C GLY A 250 -15.25 2.02 4.01
N ALA A 251 -14.32 2.70 4.66
CA ALA A 251 -13.90 4.06 4.32
C ALA A 251 -12.77 4.08 3.26
N ALA A 252 -12.76 5.15 2.46
CA ALA A 252 -11.65 5.54 1.61
C ALA A 252 -10.98 6.76 2.22
N LEU A 253 -9.94 6.54 3.03
CA LEU A 253 -9.26 7.57 3.80
C LEU A 253 -8.14 8.21 2.99
N ARG A 254 -8.01 9.53 3.06
CA ARG A 254 -7.09 10.30 2.24
C ARG A 254 -5.81 10.65 2.97
N VAL A 255 -4.67 10.46 2.29
CA VAL A 255 -3.36 10.99 2.66
C VAL A 255 -2.68 11.42 1.36
N GLU A 256 -3.29 12.39 0.67
CA GLU A 256 -2.97 12.73 -0.73
C GLU A 256 -2.63 14.23 -0.91
N GLY A 257 -2.44 14.95 0.21
CA GLY A 257 -2.01 16.34 0.20
C GLY A 257 -3.08 17.32 -0.32
N GLY A 258 -4.36 16.98 -0.21
CA GLY A 258 -5.47 17.83 -0.67
C GLY A 258 -5.58 17.92 -2.19
N LEU A 259 -5.15 16.90 -2.91
CA LEU A 259 -5.18 16.85 -4.37
C LEU A 259 -6.60 16.66 -4.90
N LEU A 260 -7.40 15.81 -4.24
CA LEU A 260 -8.79 15.59 -4.58
C LEU A 260 -9.67 16.75 -4.12
N ARG A 261 -10.40 17.35 -5.06
CA ARG A 261 -11.27 18.51 -4.78
C ARG A 261 -12.65 18.16 -4.24
N SER A 262 -13.04 16.88 -4.27
CA SER A 262 -14.30 16.44 -3.67
C SER A 262 -14.25 16.58 -2.15
N ILE A 263 -15.39 16.86 -1.52
CA ILE A 263 -15.50 16.96 -0.05
C ILE A 263 -15.69 15.59 0.62
N VAL A 264 -16.00 14.57 -0.16
CA VAL A 264 -16.16 13.16 0.24
C VAL A 264 -15.36 12.27 -0.68
#